data_7d7754b4d9ac93b9a343399809efd7a8
#
_entry.id   7d7754b4d9ac93b9a343399809efd7a8
#
_cell.length_a   1.000
_cell.length_b   1.000
_cell.length_c   1.000
_cell.angle_alpha   90.00
_cell.angle_beta   90.00
_cell.angle_gamma   90.00
#
_symmetry.space_group_name_H-M   'P 1'
#
loop_
_entity.id
_entity.type
_entity.pdbx_description
1 polymer ?
#
loop_
_entity_poly.entity_id
_entity_poly.type
_entity_poly.pdbx_seq_one_letter_code
_entity_poly.pdbx_strand_id
1 'polypeptide(L)'
;LEQVLTPGATQPQGSRVTNSKENYQDLGELSPGASVKFTVSATTKELALSSKTDAAYLFGALVRSNSSTQGPMNVGRGRAFAVATKKPLQVSTIVKLTARPTLLDNTDFQDNSLESRLVGELSKLLEAAEKPETYTLLDPSLLVEAQVLAGEHTVAGQAAAPSETASNFVSRIKSL
;
A
#
# COMPACT_ATOMS: atom_id res chain seq x y z
N LEU A 1 -18.76 7.51 -1.74
CA LEU A 1 -17.74 6.44 -1.76
C LEU A 1 -16.69 6.69 -2.84
N GLU A 2 -17.09 7.04 -4.04
CA GLU A 2 -16.20 7.25 -5.19
C GLU A 2 -15.12 8.32 -4.91
N GLN A 3 -15.51 9.49 -4.39
CA GLN A 3 -14.56 10.55 -4.00
C GLN A 3 -13.62 10.15 -2.86
N VAL A 4 -14.04 9.22 -2.01
CA VAL A 4 -13.23 8.71 -0.90
C VAL A 4 -12.10 7.82 -1.41
N LEU A 5 -12.36 7.07 -2.46
CA LEU A 5 -11.42 6.11 -3.06
C LEU A 5 -10.53 6.73 -4.13
N THR A 6 -10.81 7.98 -4.56
CA THR A 6 -10.00 8.66 -5.57
C THR A 6 -8.61 8.99 -5.03
N PRO A 7 -7.52 8.45 -5.61
CA PRO A 7 -6.16 8.81 -5.23
C PRO A 7 -5.93 10.33 -5.40
N GLY A 8 -5.22 10.95 -4.46
CA GLY A 8 -4.90 12.37 -4.52
C GLY A 8 -6.05 13.34 -4.20
N ALA A 9 -7.26 12.87 -3.91
CA ALA A 9 -8.35 13.74 -3.48
C ALA A 9 -8.01 14.42 -2.15
N THR A 10 -7.90 15.74 -2.14
CA THR A 10 -7.54 16.56 -0.96
C THR A 10 -8.75 17.09 -0.20
N GLN A 11 -9.94 17.02 -0.79
CA GLN A 11 -11.17 17.51 -0.16
C GLN A 11 -11.46 16.73 1.13
N PRO A 12 -11.73 17.43 2.24
CA PRO A 12 -12.11 16.78 3.49
C PRO A 12 -13.47 16.09 3.32
N GLN A 13 -13.55 14.85 3.84
CA GLN A 13 -14.80 14.10 3.89
C GLN A 13 -15.18 13.93 5.35
N GLY A 14 -16.41 14.31 5.71
CA GLY A 14 -16.91 14.25 7.08
C GLY A 14 -16.49 15.43 7.95
N SER A 15 -16.79 15.31 9.24
CA SER A 15 -16.55 16.36 10.24
C SER A 15 -15.10 16.28 10.74
N ARG A 16 -14.49 17.44 10.92
CA ARG A 16 -13.19 17.56 11.55
C ARG A 16 -13.31 17.52 13.06
N VAL A 17 -12.48 16.73 13.71
CA VAL A 17 -12.40 16.66 15.17
C VAL A 17 -11.13 17.36 15.63
N THR A 18 -11.28 18.41 16.43
CA THR A 18 -10.18 19.22 17.00
C THR A 18 -10.53 19.73 18.39
N ASN A 19 -11.30 18.96 19.12
CA ASN A 19 -11.87 19.39 20.41
C ASN A 19 -10.90 19.23 21.58
N SER A 20 -9.85 18.41 21.41
CA SER A 20 -8.82 18.19 22.41
C SER A 20 -7.43 18.29 21.81
N LYS A 21 -6.41 18.42 22.68
CA LYS A 21 -5.01 18.47 22.26
C LYS A 21 -4.51 17.15 21.66
N GLU A 22 -5.15 16.05 22.01
CA GLU A 22 -4.83 14.72 21.50
C GLU A 22 -5.30 14.53 20.05
N ASN A 23 -6.27 15.33 19.59
CA ASN A 23 -6.81 15.23 18.25
C ASN A 23 -5.90 15.88 17.18
N TYR A 24 -4.91 16.65 17.58
CA TYR A 24 -3.97 17.24 16.64
C TYR A 24 -2.58 17.40 17.25
N GLN A 25 -1.56 17.41 16.41
CA GLN A 25 -0.18 17.67 16.79
C GLN A 25 0.42 18.70 15.83
N ASP A 26 1.07 19.72 16.39
CA ASP A 26 1.91 20.64 15.62
C ASP A 26 3.26 19.93 15.38
N LEU A 27 3.63 19.81 14.12
CA LEU A 27 4.86 19.12 13.71
C LEU A 27 6.05 20.08 13.50
N GLY A 28 5.80 21.40 13.63
CA GLY A 28 6.81 22.41 13.33
C GLY A 28 7.19 22.47 11.85
N GLU A 29 8.32 23.09 11.58
CA GLU A 29 8.89 23.15 10.22
C GLU A 29 9.62 21.87 9.88
N LEU A 30 9.34 21.32 8.70
CA LEU A 30 10.04 20.17 8.15
C LEU A 30 10.89 20.61 6.96
N SER A 31 12.18 20.35 7.04
CA SER A 31 13.11 20.57 5.91
C SER A 31 12.80 19.62 4.76
N PRO A 32 13.08 20.00 3.51
CA PRO A 32 12.93 19.10 2.37
C PRO A 32 13.63 17.75 2.59
N GLY A 33 12.88 16.65 2.36
CA GLY A 33 13.36 15.28 2.57
C GLY A 33 13.29 14.78 4.03
N ALA A 34 12.97 15.64 5.00
CA ALA A 34 12.76 15.19 6.38
C ALA A 34 11.43 14.47 6.56
N SER A 35 11.40 13.54 7.52
CA SER A 35 10.19 12.84 7.92
C SER A 35 10.01 12.86 9.43
N VAL A 36 8.78 12.86 9.90
CA VAL A 36 8.43 12.81 11.31
C VAL A 36 7.30 11.82 11.54
N LYS A 37 7.41 11.03 12.60
CA LYS A 37 6.31 10.21 13.09
C LYS A 37 5.46 11.03 14.04
N PHE A 38 4.16 10.96 13.89
CA PHE A 38 3.22 11.59 14.80
C PHE A 38 2.07 10.63 15.14
N THR A 39 1.43 10.87 16.25
CA THR A 39 0.25 10.13 16.69
C THR A 39 -0.83 11.12 17.10
N VAL A 40 -2.02 10.93 16.58
CA VAL A 40 -3.21 11.63 17.03
C VAL A 40 -4.24 10.60 17.47
N SER A 41 -5.01 10.91 18.50
CA SER A 41 -6.04 10.03 19.04
C SER A 41 -7.34 10.77 19.18
N ALA A 42 -8.43 10.06 19.06
CA ALA A 42 -9.76 10.58 19.34
C ALA A 42 -10.62 9.47 19.96
N THR A 43 -11.46 9.82 20.92
CA THR A 43 -12.41 8.90 21.48
C THR A 43 -13.59 8.67 20.53
N THR A 44 -14.28 7.55 20.69
CA THR A 44 -15.51 7.26 19.93
C THR A 44 -16.57 8.34 20.09
N LYS A 45 -16.63 8.99 21.26
CA LYS A 45 -17.53 10.10 21.54
C LYS A 45 -17.16 11.36 20.74
N GLU A 46 -15.88 11.71 20.69
CA GLU A 46 -15.38 12.86 19.91
C GLU A 46 -15.58 12.65 18.41
N LEU A 47 -15.41 11.43 17.93
CA LEU A 47 -15.68 11.06 16.55
C LEU A 47 -17.18 10.97 16.22
N ALA A 48 -18.05 11.22 17.21
CA ALA A 48 -19.49 11.06 17.07
C ALA A 48 -19.90 9.69 16.49
N LEU A 49 -19.12 8.66 16.80
CA LEU A 49 -19.47 7.29 16.40
C LEU A 49 -20.70 6.89 17.20
N SER A 50 -21.81 6.73 16.51
CA SER A 50 -23.06 6.36 17.17
C SER A 50 -22.91 4.95 17.76
N SER A 51 -23.67 4.68 18.83
CA SER A 51 -23.82 3.33 19.38
C SER A 51 -24.55 2.35 18.45
N LYS A 52 -24.80 2.75 17.21
CA LYS A 52 -25.40 1.86 16.20
C LYS A 52 -24.42 0.71 15.93
N THR A 53 -24.89 -0.47 16.18
CA THR A 53 -24.21 -1.70 15.77
C THR A 53 -24.48 -1.96 14.29
N ASP A 54 -23.56 -2.65 13.64
CA ASP A 54 -23.60 -2.97 12.21
C ASP A 54 -23.45 -1.73 11.30
N ALA A 55 -22.47 -0.89 11.64
CA ALA A 55 -22.11 0.29 10.86
C ALA A 55 -20.62 0.29 10.50
N ALA A 56 -20.30 0.78 9.31
CA ALA A 56 -18.93 1.07 8.92
C ALA A 56 -18.69 2.59 8.96
N TYR A 57 -17.59 2.99 9.57
CA TYR A 57 -17.19 4.38 9.70
C TYR A 57 -15.90 4.61 8.93
N LEU A 58 -15.86 5.69 8.15
CA LEU A 58 -14.63 6.18 7.55
C LEU A 58 -14.02 7.22 8.49
N PHE A 59 -12.76 7.05 8.84
CA PHE A 59 -12.00 8.05 9.59
C PHE A 59 -10.61 8.23 8.98
N GLY A 60 -9.94 9.31 9.34
CA GLY A 60 -8.60 9.56 8.84
C GLY A 60 -7.89 10.70 9.53
N ALA A 61 -6.59 10.76 9.33
CA ALA A 61 -5.75 11.86 9.73
C ALA A 61 -5.51 12.79 8.53
N LEU A 62 -5.51 14.09 8.79
CA LEU A 62 -5.28 15.13 7.80
C LEU A 62 -4.02 15.89 8.16
N VAL A 63 -3.07 15.97 7.24
CA VAL A 63 -1.88 16.80 7.37
C VAL A 63 -2.13 18.11 6.64
N ARG A 64 -1.90 19.23 7.36
CA ARG A 64 -2.06 20.58 6.82
C ARG A 64 -0.73 21.32 6.87
N SER A 65 -0.42 22.01 5.80
CA SER A 65 0.62 23.02 5.78
C SER A 65 -0.01 24.38 6.11
N ASN A 66 0.72 25.21 6.83
CA ASN A 66 0.36 26.59 7.10
C ASN A 66 1.45 27.50 6.54
N SER A 67 1.46 27.68 5.23
CA SER A 67 2.40 28.58 4.56
C SER A 67 1.97 30.02 4.72
N SER A 68 2.92 30.91 5.02
CA SER A 68 2.70 32.35 5.10
C SER A 68 2.24 32.97 3.78
N THR A 69 2.52 32.33 2.64
CA THR A 69 2.21 32.83 1.31
C THR A 69 0.92 32.27 0.73
N GLN A 70 0.53 31.04 1.11
CA GLN A 70 -0.62 30.36 0.51
C GLN A 70 -1.75 30.07 1.52
N GLY A 71 -1.52 30.39 2.80
CA GLY A 71 -2.44 30.04 3.88
C GLY A 71 -2.51 28.54 4.16
N PRO A 72 -3.47 28.09 4.98
CA PRO A 72 -3.57 26.70 5.37
C PRO A 72 -4.12 25.83 4.24
N MET A 73 -3.35 24.83 3.80
CA MET A 73 -3.74 23.87 2.77
C MET A 73 -3.57 22.41 3.24
N ASN A 74 -4.38 21.52 2.69
CA ASN A 74 -4.25 20.09 2.97
C ASN A 74 -3.14 19.52 2.08
N VAL A 75 -2.10 18.96 2.69
CA VAL A 75 -0.93 18.41 2.00
C VAL A 75 -0.85 16.89 2.06
N GLY A 76 -1.60 16.27 2.97
CA GLY A 76 -1.65 14.82 3.08
C GLY A 76 -2.88 14.33 3.82
N ARG A 77 -3.26 13.08 3.56
CA ARG A 77 -4.39 12.44 4.22
C ARG A 77 -4.21 10.92 4.27
N GLY A 78 -4.30 10.37 5.48
CA GLY A 78 -4.48 8.94 5.69
C GLY A 78 -5.95 8.62 5.96
N ARG A 79 -6.43 7.48 5.51
CA ARG A 79 -7.82 7.04 5.73
C ARG A 79 -7.84 5.57 6.14
N ALA A 80 -8.81 5.24 6.99
CA ALA A 80 -9.10 3.87 7.38
C ALA A 80 -10.59 3.69 7.64
N PHE A 81 -11.04 2.44 7.61
CA PHE A 81 -12.38 2.08 8.02
C PHE A 81 -12.36 1.44 9.41
N ALA A 82 -13.33 1.78 10.23
CA ALA A 82 -13.67 1.03 11.44
C ALA A 82 -15.07 0.45 11.27
N VAL A 83 -15.20 -0.81 11.61
CA VAL A 83 -16.49 -1.50 11.58
C VAL A 83 -16.94 -1.75 13.01
N ALA A 84 -18.14 -1.29 13.33
CA ALA A 84 -18.81 -1.60 14.58
C ALA A 84 -19.88 -2.67 14.31
N THR A 85 -19.64 -3.89 14.74
CA THR A 85 -20.59 -4.99 14.59
C THR A 85 -20.62 -5.84 15.86
N LYS A 86 -21.78 -6.37 16.18
CA LYS A 86 -21.96 -7.38 17.24
C LYS A 86 -21.62 -8.79 16.77
N LYS A 87 -21.57 -8.99 15.44
CA LYS A 87 -21.22 -10.28 14.84
C LYS A 87 -19.72 -10.30 14.53
N PRO A 88 -19.05 -11.44 14.69
CA PRO A 88 -17.69 -11.57 14.21
C PRO A 88 -17.65 -11.29 12.72
N LEU A 89 -16.79 -10.36 12.32
CA LEU A 89 -16.57 -10.02 10.94
C LEU A 89 -15.69 -11.11 10.31
N GLN A 90 -16.16 -11.73 9.24
CA GLN A 90 -15.29 -12.56 8.40
C GLN A 90 -14.62 -11.65 7.38
N VAL A 91 -13.32 -11.53 7.48
CA VAL A 91 -12.50 -10.70 6.58
C VAL A 91 -11.62 -11.64 5.78
N SER A 92 -11.69 -11.55 4.47
CA SER A 92 -10.75 -12.22 3.57
C SER A 92 -9.80 -11.19 3.01
N THR A 93 -8.52 -11.48 3.08
CA THR A 93 -7.47 -10.66 2.47
C THR A 93 -7.13 -11.22 1.11
N ILE A 94 -7.13 -10.39 0.08
CA ILE A 94 -6.66 -10.76 -1.26
C ILE A 94 -5.39 -9.98 -1.56
N VAL A 95 -4.30 -10.69 -1.79
CA VAL A 95 -3.02 -10.12 -2.23
C VAL A 95 -2.91 -10.30 -3.74
N LYS A 96 -2.73 -9.21 -4.45
CA LYS A 96 -2.50 -9.23 -5.89
C LYS A 96 -1.01 -9.18 -6.19
N LEU A 97 -0.49 -10.24 -6.81
CA LEU A 97 0.88 -10.34 -7.30
C LEU A 97 0.87 -10.07 -8.81
N THR A 98 1.29 -8.88 -9.20
CA THR A 98 1.36 -8.43 -10.59
C THR A 98 2.55 -7.50 -10.79
N ALA A 99 3.13 -7.51 -11.97
CA ALA A 99 4.18 -6.58 -12.38
C ALA A 99 3.89 -6.06 -13.79
N ARG A 100 4.52 -4.92 -14.12
CA ARG A 100 4.56 -4.50 -15.51
C ARG A 100 5.45 -5.49 -16.28
N PRO A 101 4.98 -6.05 -17.40
CA PRO A 101 5.79 -6.93 -18.23
C PRO A 101 7.07 -6.24 -18.72
N THR A 102 8.18 -6.95 -18.65
CA THR A 102 9.50 -6.49 -19.08
C THR A 102 10.18 -7.46 -20.04
N LEU A 103 9.64 -8.67 -20.18
CA LEU A 103 10.11 -9.67 -21.16
C LEU A 103 9.67 -9.23 -22.55
N LEU A 104 10.65 -9.01 -23.45
CA LEU A 104 10.41 -8.57 -24.84
C LEU A 104 10.27 -9.77 -25.78
N ASP A 105 11.09 -10.76 -25.59
CA ASP A 105 11.12 -12.00 -26.37
C ASP A 105 11.56 -13.13 -25.43
N ASN A 106 11.50 -14.37 -25.89
CA ASN A 106 11.66 -15.63 -25.13
C ASN A 106 12.56 -15.56 -23.89
N THR A 107 13.68 -14.84 -23.94
CA THR A 107 14.65 -14.71 -22.84
C THR A 107 15.24 -13.31 -22.70
N ASP A 108 14.81 -12.34 -23.50
CA ASP A 108 15.37 -10.98 -23.47
C ASP A 108 14.46 -10.01 -22.69
N PHE A 109 14.98 -9.42 -21.64
CA PHE A 109 14.30 -8.40 -20.83
C PHE A 109 14.68 -7.00 -21.28
N GLN A 110 13.71 -6.09 -21.27
CA GLN A 110 13.91 -4.68 -21.56
C GLN A 110 14.92 -4.05 -20.61
N ASP A 111 14.82 -4.37 -19.31
CA ASP A 111 15.63 -3.82 -18.23
C ASP A 111 15.60 -4.72 -16.98
N ASN A 112 16.32 -4.33 -15.93
CA ASN A 112 16.40 -5.04 -14.65
C ASN A 112 15.26 -4.66 -13.65
N SER A 113 14.20 -4.01 -14.08
CA SER A 113 13.17 -3.53 -13.17
C SER A 113 12.41 -4.65 -12.49
N LEU A 114 12.20 -5.80 -13.15
CA LEU A 114 11.57 -6.95 -12.52
C LEU A 114 12.39 -7.50 -11.36
N GLU A 115 13.71 -7.67 -11.53
CA GLU A 115 14.62 -8.10 -10.47
C GLU A 115 14.52 -7.18 -9.24
N SER A 116 14.58 -5.87 -9.47
CA SER A 116 14.45 -4.86 -8.41
C SER A 116 13.11 -4.95 -7.67
N ARG A 117 12.03 -5.24 -8.37
CA ARG A 117 10.71 -5.42 -7.78
C ARG A 117 10.56 -6.72 -7.01
N LEU A 118 11.20 -7.79 -7.48
CA LEU A 118 11.24 -9.07 -6.76
C LEU A 118 11.96 -8.94 -5.41
N VAL A 119 13.05 -8.19 -5.36
CA VAL A 119 13.75 -7.88 -4.09
C VAL A 119 12.91 -6.99 -3.17
N GLY A 120 12.17 -6.03 -3.71
CA GLY A 120 11.49 -4.99 -2.95
C GLY A 120 10.00 -5.25 -2.69
N GLU A 121 9.16 -4.73 -3.57
CA GLU A 121 7.70 -4.71 -3.42
C GLU A 121 7.08 -6.11 -3.47
N LEU A 122 7.46 -6.92 -4.46
CA LEU A 122 6.88 -8.23 -4.67
C LEU A 122 7.24 -9.21 -3.56
N SER A 123 8.44 -9.10 -2.96
CA SER A 123 8.81 -9.90 -1.79
C SER A 123 7.88 -9.62 -0.61
N LYS A 124 7.58 -8.36 -0.32
CA LYS A 124 6.67 -7.97 0.77
C LYS A 124 5.23 -8.41 0.52
N LEU A 125 4.78 -8.32 -0.73
CA LEU A 125 3.46 -8.82 -1.10
C LEU A 125 3.39 -10.35 -0.99
N LEU A 126 4.44 -11.06 -1.35
CA LEU A 126 4.50 -12.52 -1.20
C LEU A 126 4.50 -12.92 0.28
N GLU A 127 5.24 -12.23 1.16
CA GLU A 127 5.16 -12.43 2.60
C GLU A 127 3.74 -12.22 3.17
N ALA A 128 3.00 -11.28 2.60
CA ALA A 128 1.61 -11.08 2.98
C ALA A 128 0.70 -12.19 2.45
N ALA A 129 0.99 -12.71 1.25
CA ALA A 129 0.24 -13.81 0.64
C ALA A 129 0.41 -15.15 1.37
N GLU A 130 1.55 -15.36 2.01
CA GLU A 130 1.86 -16.56 2.80
C GLU A 130 1.13 -16.62 4.17
N LYS A 131 0.46 -15.54 4.55
CA LYS A 131 -0.28 -15.53 5.83
C LYS A 131 -1.56 -16.35 5.73
N PRO A 132 -1.96 -17.02 6.84
CA PRO A 132 -3.23 -17.73 6.90
C PRO A 132 -4.41 -16.84 6.50
N GLU A 133 -5.43 -17.43 5.91
CA GLU A 133 -6.68 -16.75 5.49
C GLU A 133 -6.47 -15.66 4.43
N THR A 134 -5.35 -15.71 3.71
CA THR A 134 -5.06 -14.83 2.58
C THR A 134 -5.27 -15.57 1.26
N TYR A 135 -5.95 -14.91 0.33
CA TYR A 135 -6.09 -15.39 -1.05
C TYR A 135 -5.12 -14.64 -1.95
N THR A 136 -4.50 -15.36 -2.87
CA THR A 136 -3.55 -14.78 -3.81
C THR A 136 -4.15 -14.70 -5.21
N LEU A 137 -4.13 -13.52 -5.79
CA LEU A 137 -4.42 -13.30 -7.20
C LEU A 137 -3.09 -13.10 -7.92
N LEU A 138 -2.63 -14.15 -8.57
CA LEU A 138 -1.36 -14.16 -9.32
C LEU A 138 -1.61 -13.82 -10.78
N ASP A 139 -0.81 -12.89 -11.30
CA ASP A 139 -0.71 -12.65 -12.74
C ASP A 139 0.18 -13.75 -13.36
N PRO A 140 -0.34 -14.57 -14.29
CA PRO A 140 0.44 -15.61 -14.91
C PRO A 140 1.69 -15.10 -15.64
N SER A 141 1.63 -13.89 -16.22
CA SER A 141 2.77 -13.30 -16.92
C SER A 141 3.94 -13.04 -15.97
N LEU A 142 3.67 -12.56 -14.75
CA LEU A 142 4.69 -12.39 -13.73
C LEU A 142 5.39 -13.69 -13.38
N LEU A 143 4.64 -14.79 -13.28
CA LEU A 143 5.23 -16.10 -12.99
C LEU A 143 6.14 -16.58 -14.15
N VAL A 144 5.68 -16.42 -15.39
CA VAL A 144 6.48 -16.77 -16.59
C VAL A 144 7.77 -15.95 -16.62
N GLU A 145 7.66 -14.63 -16.46
CA GLU A 145 8.85 -13.76 -16.46
C GLU A 145 9.82 -14.10 -15.32
N ALA A 146 9.31 -14.38 -14.11
CA ALA A 146 10.16 -14.79 -13.00
C ALA A 146 10.85 -16.15 -13.27
N GLN A 147 10.19 -17.08 -13.94
CA GLN A 147 10.81 -18.36 -14.35
C GLN A 147 11.92 -18.16 -15.39
N VAL A 148 11.70 -17.29 -16.38
CA VAL A 148 12.73 -16.94 -17.36
C VAL A 148 13.91 -16.26 -16.70
N LEU A 149 13.66 -15.30 -15.81
CA LEU A 149 14.69 -14.58 -15.08
C LEU A 149 15.53 -15.49 -14.16
N ALA A 150 14.95 -16.56 -13.65
CA ALA A 150 15.62 -17.57 -12.84
C ALA A 150 16.57 -18.47 -13.66
N GLY A 151 16.46 -18.48 -14.99
CA GLY A 151 17.32 -19.21 -15.92
C GLY A 151 18.33 -18.32 -16.64
N GLU A 152 18.95 -18.86 -17.68
CA GLU A 152 19.79 -18.07 -18.59
C GLU A 152 18.93 -17.08 -19.36
N HIS A 153 19.31 -15.81 -19.34
CA HIS A 153 18.55 -14.74 -19.97
C HIS A 153 19.46 -13.60 -20.44
N THR A 154 18.87 -12.66 -21.18
CA THR A 154 19.55 -11.42 -21.56
C THR A 154 18.78 -10.21 -21.04
N VAL A 155 19.49 -9.11 -20.82
CA VAL A 155 18.91 -7.81 -20.47
C VAL A 155 19.42 -6.78 -21.47
N ALA A 156 18.51 -6.17 -22.22
CA ALA A 156 18.86 -5.27 -23.33
C ALA A 156 19.85 -5.90 -24.33
N GLY A 157 19.66 -7.18 -24.63
CA GLY A 157 20.50 -7.94 -25.55
C GLY A 157 21.85 -8.40 -24.97
N GLN A 158 22.14 -8.16 -23.69
CA GLN A 158 23.38 -8.58 -23.03
C GLN A 158 23.11 -9.76 -22.09
N ALA A 159 23.96 -10.79 -22.14
CA ALA A 159 23.84 -11.97 -21.29
C ALA A 159 23.90 -11.58 -19.81
N ALA A 160 22.98 -12.11 -19.02
CA ALA A 160 22.89 -11.92 -17.58
C ALA A 160 22.91 -13.27 -16.85
N ALA A 161 23.39 -13.26 -15.61
CA ALA A 161 23.40 -14.45 -14.79
C ALA A 161 21.99 -14.80 -14.30
N PRO A 162 21.66 -16.09 -14.12
CA PRO A 162 20.41 -16.52 -13.52
C PRO A 162 20.14 -15.84 -12.18
N SER A 163 18.90 -15.37 -11.97
CA SER A 163 18.50 -14.69 -10.74
C SER A 163 18.12 -15.70 -9.66
N GLU A 164 18.88 -15.70 -8.57
CA GLU A 164 18.54 -16.46 -7.37
C GLU A 164 17.27 -15.92 -6.71
N THR A 165 17.07 -14.61 -6.72
CA THR A 165 15.86 -13.95 -6.21
C THR A 165 14.62 -14.43 -6.95
N ALA A 166 14.67 -14.51 -8.27
CA ALA A 166 13.56 -14.99 -9.08
C ALA A 166 13.30 -16.49 -8.84
N SER A 167 14.34 -17.30 -8.71
CA SER A 167 14.22 -18.72 -8.38
C SER A 167 13.52 -18.93 -7.03
N ASN A 168 13.93 -18.17 -6.00
CA ASN A 168 13.31 -18.19 -4.68
C ASN A 168 11.84 -17.72 -4.72
N PHE A 169 11.55 -16.67 -5.46
CA PHE A 169 10.19 -16.17 -5.64
C PHE A 169 9.27 -17.21 -6.27
N VAL A 170 9.71 -17.85 -7.36
CA VAL A 170 8.96 -18.93 -8.04
C VAL A 170 8.72 -20.11 -7.10
N SER A 171 9.72 -20.50 -6.32
CA SER A 171 9.62 -21.61 -5.37
C SER A 171 8.60 -21.32 -4.26
N ARG A 172 8.59 -20.10 -3.73
CA ARG A 172 7.64 -19.65 -2.70
C ARG A 172 6.21 -19.60 -3.24
N ILE A 173 6.00 -19.11 -4.48
CA ILE A 173 4.67 -19.11 -5.11
C ILE A 173 4.14 -20.54 -5.29
N LYS A 174 4.98 -21.50 -5.64
CA LYS A 174 4.55 -22.89 -5.79
C LYS A 174 4.16 -23.55 -4.47
N SER A 175 4.52 -22.95 -3.34
CA SER A 175 4.18 -23.44 -1.99
C SER A 175 2.93 -22.78 -1.39
N LEU A 176 2.38 -21.74 -2.03
CA LEU A 176 1.09 -21.14 -1.65
C LEU A 176 -0.09 -22.06 -1.94
#